data_0f516b9722d0a4d3c47c98c6078bb12c
#
_entry.id   0f516b9722d0a4d3c47c98c6078bb12c
#
_cell.length_a   1.000
_cell.length_b   1.000
_cell.length_c   1.000
_cell.angle_alpha   90.00
_cell.angle_beta   90.00
_cell.angle_gamma   90.00
#
_symmetry.space_group_name_H-M   'P 1'
#
loop_
_entity.id
_entity.type
_entity.pdbx_description
1 polymer ?
#
loop_
_entity_poly.entity_id
_entity_poly.type
_entity_poly.pdbx_seq_one_letter_code
_entity_poly.pdbx_strand_id
1 'polypeptide(L)'
;GMGGVGKTTLARVVYYQMSHHFEGKSFLADVREVSEKCGLVSLQKQLLSQILFDESFNFFNVHEGKAIISHRLSHKRVLVVLDDVDNLQHLKCLVGRRDWFGVGSRIIVTTR
;
A
#
# COMPACT_ATOMS: atom_id res chain seq x y z
N GLY A 1 16.03 19.31 0.06
CA GLY A 1 15.84 19.27 -1.31
C GLY A 1 15.84 17.87 -1.82
N MET A 2 16.87 17.20 -1.60
CA MET A 2 16.97 15.83 -2.07
C MET A 2 16.30 14.81 -1.14
N GLY A 3 15.49 15.31 -0.23
CA GLY A 3 14.83 14.47 0.76
C GLY A 3 13.99 13.35 0.20
N GLY A 4 13.30 13.60 -0.93
CA GLY A 4 12.49 12.56 -1.55
C GLY A 4 13.30 11.36 -2.01
N VAL A 5 14.47 11.60 -2.58
CA VAL A 5 15.36 10.52 -3.03
C VAL A 5 15.88 9.71 -1.84
N GLY A 6 16.31 10.40 -0.77
CA GLY A 6 16.79 9.74 0.42
C GLY A 6 15.71 8.92 1.12
N LYS A 7 14.49 9.47 1.21
CA LYS A 7 13.36 8.80 1.85
C LYS A 7 12.97 7.53 1.09
N THR A 8 12.89 7.61 -0.23
CA THR A 8 12.55 6.45 -1.05
C THR A 8 13.59 5.35 -0.91
N THR A 9 14.87 5.70 -0.93
CA THR A 9 15.95 4.73 -0.77
C THR A 9 15.87 4.04 0.59
N LEU A 10 15.67 4.82 1.66
CA LEU A 10 15.55 4.28 3.01
C LEU A 10 14.35 3.35 3.13
N ALA A 11 13.21 3.75 2.58
CA ALA A 11 12.00 2.95 2.61
C ALA A 11 12.21 1.60 1.90
N ARG A 12 12.91 1.60 0.77
CA ARG A 12 13.22 0.35 0.06
C ARG A 12 14.14 -0.56 0.87
N VAL A 13 15.14 0.00 1.53
CA VAL A 13 16.05 -0.77 2.37
C VAL A 13 15.28 -1.44 3.50
N VAL A 14 14.44 -0.66 4.21
CA VAL A 14 13.63 -1.20 5.30
C VAL A 14 12.68 -2.28 4.77
N TYR A 15 12.05 -2.04 3.63
CA TYR A 15 11.14 -2.99 3.02
C TYR A 15 11.83 -4.35 2.77
N TYR A 16 13.00 -4.32 2.13
CA TYR A 16 13.72 -5.55 1.86
C TYR A 16 14.21 -6.24 3.12
N GLN A 17 14.66 -5.49 4.11
CA GLN A 17 15.15 -6.05 5.36
C GLN A 17 14.04 -6.72 6.16
N MET A 18 12.82 -6.17 6.11
CA MET A 18 11.71 -6.63 6.93
C MET A 18 10.79 -7.62 6.21
N SER A 19 10.87 -7.69 4.88
CA SER A 19 9.85 -8.38 4.08
C SER A 19 9.64 -9.85 4.45
N HIS A 20 10.70 -10.54 4.87
CA HIS A 20 10.60 -11.97 5.19
C HIS A 20 9.88 -12.26 6.52
N HIS A 21 9.58 -11.23 7.31
CA HIS A 21 8.82 -11.36 8.55
C HIS A 21 7.30 -11.31 8.32
N PHE A 22 6.86 -11.13 7.08
CA PHE A 22 5.46 -10.91 6.75
C PHE A 22 4.95 -11.93 5.74
N GLU A 23 3.66 -12.26 5.85
CA GLU A 23 3.01 -13.18 4.91
C GLU A 23 2.85 -12.56 3.53
N GLY A 24 2.60 -11.26 3.49
CA GLY A 24 2.46 -10.51 2.26
C GLY A 24 3.15 -9.18 2.36
N LYS A 25 3.55 -8.64 1.22
CA LYS A 25 4.25 -7.36 1.18
C LYS A 25 3.88 -6.58 -0.06
N SER A 26 3.85 -5.26 0.07
CA SER A 26 3.56 -4.37 -1.04
C SER A 26 4.38 -3.09 -0.92
N PHE A 27 4.94 -2.64 -2.03
CA PHE A 27 5.61 -1.36 -2.12
C PHE A 27 4.94 -0.56 -3.23
N LEU A 28 4.22 0.49 -2.84
CA LEU A 28 3.54 1.38 -3.78
C LEU A 28 4.37 2.64 -3.94
N ALA A 29 5.11 2.71 -5.04
CA ALA A 29 5.97 3.85 -5.34
C ALA A 29 5.17 4.99 -5.95
N ASP A 30 5.59 6.22 -5.68
CA ASP A 30 5.05 7.42 -6.30
C ASP A 30 3.52 7.52 -6.19
N VAL A 31 2.99 7.30 -4.98
CA VAL A 31 1.55 7.26 -4.75
C VAL A 31 0.86 8.52 -5.30
N ARG A 32 1.44 9.69 -5.03
CA ARG A 32 0.87 10.96 -5.50
C ARG A 32 0.73 10.97 -7.03
N GLU A 33 1.81 10.65 -7.72
CA GLU A 33 1.83 10.70 -9.18
C GLU A 33 0.93 9.62 -9.79
N VAL A 34 0.98 8.40 -9.28
CA VAL A 34 0.16 7.30 -9.79
C VAL A 34 -1.31 7.58 -9.57
N SER A 35 -1.68 8.15 -8.42
CA SER A 35 -3.08 8.49 -8.15
C SER A 35 -3.61 9.55 -9.12
N GLU A 36 -2.77 10.50 -9.51
CA GLU A 36 -3.15 11.52 -10.49
C GLU A 36 -3.31 10.95 -11.90
N LYS A 37 -2.43 10.05 -12.30
CA LYS A 37 -2.43 9.49 -13.65
C LYS A 37 -3.38 8.31 -13.83
N CYS A 38 -3.45 7.42 -12.85
CA CYS A 38 -4.16 6.15 -12.97
C CYS A 38 -5.32 6.01 -12.00
N GLY A 39 -5.41 6.88 -11.00
CA GLY A 39 -6.46 6.86 -9.99
C GLY A 39 -6.15 5.93 -8.81
N LEU A 40 -6.90 6.14 -7.71
CA LEU A 40 -6.75 5.37 -6.49
C LEU A 40 -7.14 3.89 -6.66
N VAL A 41 -8.09 3.60 -7.51
CA VAL A 41 -8.50 2.22 -7.79
C VAL A 41 -7.31 1.41 -8.31
N SER A 42 -6.51 2.02 -9.18
CA SER A 42 -5.29 1.37 -9.70
C SER A 42 -4.32 1.01 -8.57
N LEU A 43 -4.14 1.92 -7.61
CA LEU A 43 -3.28 1.67 -6.44
C LEU A 43 -3.85 0.57 -5.55
N GLN A 44 -5.16 0.54 -5.35
CA GLN A 44 -5.80 -0.51 -4.58
C GLN A 44 -5.61 -1.89 -5.23
N LYS A 45 -5.75 -1.96 -6.54
CA LYS A 45 -5.50 -3.18 -7.30
C LYS A 45 -4.04 -3.61 -7.20
N GLN A 46 -3.13 -2.66 -7.28
CA GLN A 46 -1.70 -2.93 -7.16
C GLN A 46 -1.36 -3.49 -5.78
N LEU A 47 -1.91 -2.90 -4.72
CA LEU A 47 -1.74 -3.38 -3.36
C LEU A 47 -2.17 -4.85 -3.23
N LEU A 48 -3.37 -5.15 -3.70
CA LEU A 48 -3.93 -6.49 -3.61
C LEU A 48 -3.12 -7.49 -4.45
N SER A 49 -2.74 -7.11 -5.67
CA SER A 49 -2.01 -8.02 -6.55
C SER A 49 -0.61 -8.35 -6.02
N GLN A 50 0.05 -7.37 -5.41
CA GLN A 50 1.38 -7.59 -4.84
C GLN A 50 1.34 -8.49 -3.62
N ILE A 51 0.32 -8.34 -2.77
CA ILE A 51 0.20 -9.14 -1.54
C ILE A 51 -0.30 -10.55 -1.84
N LEU A 52 -1.29 -10.68 -2.71
CA LEU A 52 -1.97 -11.96 -2.96
C LEU A 52 -1.47 -12.68 -4.20
N PHE A 53 -0.57 -12.08 -4.97
CA PHE A 53 -0.06 -12.65 -6.24
C PHE A 53 -1.19 -13.00 -7.19
N ASP A 54 -2.20 -12.14 -7.27
CA ASP A 54 -3.41 -12.36 -8.05
C ASP A 54 -3.79 -11.04 -8.71
N GLU A 55 -3.88 -11.03 -10.03
CA GLU A 55 -4.20 -9.83 -10.80
C GLU A 55 -5.65 -9.84 -11.31
N SER A 56 -6.47 -10.78 -10.83
CA SER A 56 -7.83 -10.94 -11.30
C SER A 56 -8.85 -10.01 -10.64
N PHE A 57 -8.42 -9.08 -9.80
CA PHE A 57 -9.32 -8.17 -9.12
C PHE A 57 -10.01 -7.23 -10.11
N ASN A 58 -11.33 -7.21 -10.05
CA ASN A 58 -12.14 -6.45 -10.99
C ASN A 58 -13.16 -5.61 -10.22
N PHE A 59 -12.78 -4.39 -9.89
CA PHE A 59 -13.67 -3.41 -9.27
C PHE A 59 -13.37 -2.04 -9.88
N PHE A 60 -14.34 -1.13 -9.76
CA PHE A 60 -14.28 0.13 -10.50
C PHE A 60 -14.33 1.38 -9.62
N ASN A 61 -14.51 1.23 -8.32
CA ASN A 61 -14.51 2.39 -7.44
C ASN A 61 -13.79 2.08 -6.13
N VAL A 62 -13.41 3.16 -5.42
CA VAL A 62 -12.59 3.03 -4.21
C VAL A 62 -13.33 2.34 -3.08
N HIS A 63 -14.64 2.44 -3.02
CA HIS A 63 -15.43 1.78 -1.97
C HIS A 63 -15.39 0.26 -2.10
N GLU A 64 -15.51 -0.23 -3.31
CA GLU A 64 -15.33 -1.65 -3.58
C GLU A 64 -13.93 -2.10 -3.23
N GLY A 65 -12.93 -1.29 -3.61
CA GLY A 65 -11.54 -1.57 -3.28
C GLY A 65 -11.29 -1.67 -1.78
N LYS A 66 -11.84 -0.74 -1.00
CA LYS A 66 -11.73 -0.78 0.46
C LYS A 66 -12.32 -2.06 1.04
N ALA A 67 -13.50 -2.45 0.54
CA ALA A 67 -14.18 -3.66 1.01
C ALA A 67 -13.35 -4.90 0.72
N ILE A 68 -12.78 -4.99 -0.47
CA ILE A 68 -11.95 -6.14 -0.85
C ILE A 68 -10.67 -6.19 -0.02
N ILE A 69 -10.00 -5.05 0.17
CA ILE A 69 -8.79 -4.98 1.00
C ILE A 69 -9.10 -5.46 2.41
N SER A 70 -10.15 -4.92 3.03
CA SER A 70 -10.49 -5.28 4.41
C SER A 70 -10.88 -6.76 4.54
N HIS A 71 -11.56 -7.30 3.56
CA HIS A 71 -11.99 -8.70 3.58
C HIS A 71 -10.83 -9.66 3.34
N ARG A 72 -10.01 -9.38 2.32
CA ARG A 72 -8.97 -10.30 1.88
C ARG A 72 -7.71 -10.26 2.75
N LEU A 73 -7.43 -9.14 3.39
CA LEU A 73 -6.18 -8.95 4.14
C LEU A 73 -6.34 -8.96 5.65
N SER A 74 -7.56 -9.09 6.17
CA SER A 74 -7.84 -8.95 7.61
C SER A 74 -7.12 -9.98 8.50
N HIS A 75 -6.75 -11.12 7.95
CA HIS A 75 -6.06 -12.17 8.70
C HIS A 75 -4.61 -12.35 8.25
N LYS A 76 -4.12 -11.46 7.41
CA LYS A 76 -2.75 -11.55 6.89
C LYS A 76 -1.85 -10.54 7.57
N ARG A 77 -0.70 -10.99 8.01
CA ARG A 77 0.35 -10.11 8.53
C ARG A 77 1.12 -9.55 7.33
N VAL A 78 0.91 -8.27 7.05
CA VAL A 78 1.43 -7.64 5.83
C VAL A 78 2.35 -6.47 6.14
N LEU A 79 3.27 -6.23 5.22
CA LEU A 79 4.12 -5.04 5.20
C LEU A 79 3.73 -4.21 3.99
N VAL A 80 3.27 -3.00 4.22
CA VAL A 80 2.89 -2.08 3.16
C VAL A 80 3.73 -0.82 3.27
N VAL A 81 4.36 -0.44 2.16
CA VAL A 81 5.09 0.82 2.07
C VAL A 81 4.39 1.70 1.04
N LEU A 82 4.03 2.90 1.45
CA LEU A 82 3.40 3.90 0.60
C LEU A 82 4.37 5.05 0.43
N ASP A 83 4.94 5.17 -0.76
CA ASP A 83 6.00 6.14 -1.05
C ASP A 83 5.43 7.39 -1.71
N ASP A 84 5.84 8.56 -1.22
CA ASP A 84 5.46 9.87 -1.76
C ASP A 84 3.96 10.14 -1.65
N VAL A 85 3.44 10.08 -0.43
CA VAL A 85 2.03 10.39 -0.13
C VAL A 85 1.92 11.85 0.27
N ASP A 86 0.98 12.57 -0.34
CA ASP A 86 0.72 13.97 -0.02
C ASP A 86 -0.74 14.25 0.36
N ASN A 87 -1.57 13.24 0.41
CA ASN A 87 -3.01 13.42 0.62
C ASN A 87 -3.55 12.33 1.54
N LEU A 88 -4.24 12.75 2.62
CA LEU A 88 -4.82 11.82 3.58
C LEU A 88 -5.87 10.89 2.96
N GLN A 89 -6.56 11.33 1.91
CA GLN A 89 -7.54 10.49 1.24
C GLN A 89 -6.88 9.26 0.62
N HIS A 90 -5.65 9.39 0.16
CA HIS A 90 -4.89 8.26 -0.36
C HIS A 90 -4.67 7.21 0.73
N LEU A 91 -4.30 7.65 1.93
CA LEU A 91 -4.12 6.75 3.05
C LEU A 91 -5.42 6.07 3.44
N LYS A 92 -6.52 6.82 3.47
CA LYS A 92 -7.82 6.29 3.85
C LYS A 92 -8.32 5.21 2.88
N CYS A 93 -7.96 5.35 1.60
CA CYS A 93 -8.38 4.40 0.58
C CYS A 93 -7.51 3.15 0.52
N LEU A 94 -6.27 3.23 0.98
CA LEU A 94 -5.31 2.14 0.87
C LEU A 94 -5.09 1.40 2.19
N VAL A 95 -4.98 2.14 3.29
CA VAL A 95 -4.65 1.59 4.60
C VAL A 95 -5.50 2.25 5.71
N GLY A 96 -6.76 2.48 5.44
CA GLY A 96 -7.60 3.36 6.25
C GLY A 96 -7.87 2.91 7.68
N ARG A 97 -7.83 1.62 7.96
CA ARG A 97 -8.09 1.08 9.30
C ARG A 97 -7.13 -0.04 9.62
N ARG A 98 -6.78 -0.14 10.91
CA ARG A 98 -5.90 -1.23 11.38
C ARG A 98 -6.51 -2.60 11.19
N ASP A 99 -7.83 -2.70 11.36
CA ASP A 99 -8.52 -3.99 11.28
C ASP A 99 -8.66 -4.52 9.86
N TRP A 100 -8.21 -3.75 8.86
CA TRP A 100 -8.11 -4.26 7.49
C TRP A 100 -6.99 -5.29 7.34
N PHE A 101 -6.06 -5.34 8.30
CA PHE A 101 -4.86 -6.19 8.20
C PHE A 101 -4.70 -7.04 9.45
N GLY A 102 -4.00 -8.16 9.33
CA GLY A 102 -3.75 -9.05 10.45
C GLY A 102 -2.84 -8.43 11.50
N VAL A 103 -2.92 -8.97 12.70
CA VAL A 103 -2.10 -8.51 13.84
C VAL A 103 -0.62 -8.62 13.50
N GLY A 104 0.14 -7.59 13.83
CA GLY A 104 1.55 -7.53 13.53
C GLY A 104 1.89 -6.94 12.17
N SER A 105 0.89 -6.54 11.41
CA SER A 105 1.11 -5.85 10.14
C SER A 105 1.77 -4.48 10.36
N ARG A 106 2.51 -4.02 9.37
CA ARG A 106 3.27 -2.78 9.44
C ARG A 106 3.02 -1.93 8.22
N ILE A 107 2.73 -0.65 8.44
CA ILE A 107 2.51 0.31 7.37
C ILE A 107 3.58 1.39 7.47
N ILE A 108 4.31 1.61 6.41
CA ILE A 108 5.35 2.64 6.34
C ILE A 108 4.94 3.65 5.28
N VAL A 109 4.96 4.92 5.63
CA VAL A 109 4.55 6.00 4.74
C VAL A 109 5.67 7.00 4.62
N THR A 110 6.04 7.35 3.39
CA THR A 110 6.93 8.49 3.17
C THR A 110 6.13 9.66 2.59
N THR A 111 6.51 10.86 2.97
CA THR A 111 5.86 12.08 2.51
C THR A 111 6.91 13.01 1.91
N ARG A 112 6.47 14.03 1.21
CA ARG A 112 7.36 15.07 0.71
C ARG A 112 7.76 16.07 1.77
#